data_0d91631f1e87a843a56358e986701641
#
_entry.id   0d91631f1e87a843a56358e986701641
#
_cell.length_a   1.000
_cell.length_b   1.000
_cell.length_c   1.000
_cell.angle_alpha   90.00
_cell.angle_beta   90.00
_cell.angle_gamma   90.00
#
_symmetry.space_group_name_H-M   'P 1'
#
loop_
_entity.id
_entity.type
_entity.pdbx_description
1 polymer ?
#
loop_
_entity_poly.entity_id
_entity_poly.type
_entity_poly.pdbx_seq_one_letter_code
_entity_poly.pdbx_strand_id
1 'polypeptide(L)'
;MDVDLVQTQLRIAAGDSLEVLGLSQDQFLSPRGFALQARINMEVMTPDGAAKPTGGVISTYELPSGRGIRVDGYGYAGYRTNPSFDSLLAKLVVHSSGHDFEGLLSKAHRCLCECRITGLETNLSYLRARLKREELADGRLYTRFTDDNAEALFGEAALESAQLAFTEVIGSAADPLAVLAHGKSNLASPSEATTGAPEGMQMVAAPLQGTIVELSVQPGAEVAQGTQLAIMDSMKMEHVIVAPLSGVVREILVSRGEAVYEGHGLMVMEPADVTIESAKTEHSVDLDHIRPDLAHVLERHYFGMDEARDKAVAKRRKTHQRTARDNVDDLSDEGSFDEYG
;
A
#
# COMPACT_ATOMS: atom_id res chain seq x y z
N MET A 1 16.77 14.86 -16.87
CA MET A 1 16.96 16.34 -16.83
C MET A 1 18.33 16.58 -16.22
N ASP A 2 19.16 17.40 -16.80
CA ASP A 2 20.47 17.75 -16.23
C ASP A 2 20.33 18.94 -15.25
N VAL A 3 19.32 18.89 -14.39
CA VAL A 3 19.00 19.93 -13.40
C VAL A 3 19.02 19.31 -12.02
N ASP A 4 19.84 19.83 -11.13
CA ASP A 4 19.81 19.49 -9.71
C ASP A 4 18.63 20.22 -9.06
N LEU A 5 17.54 19.48 -8.83
CA LEU A 5 16.30 20.04 -8.29
C LEU A 5 16.48 20.63 -6.89
N VAL A 6 17.28 19.99 -6.03
CA VAL A 6 17.48 20.42 -4.65
C VAL A 6 18.29 21.71 -4.60
N GLN A 7 19.41 21.76 -5.33
CA GLN A 7 20.22 22.95 -5.43
C GLN A 7 19.45 24.11 -6.08
N THR A 8 18.66 23.81 -7.09
CA THR A 8 17.80 24.79 -7.77
C THR A 8 16.78 25.39 -6.81
N GLN A 9 16.10 24.58 -6.01
CA GLN A 9 15.15 25.06 -4.99
C GLN A 9 15.83 25.95 -3.95
N LEU A 10 17.02 25.58 -3.49
CA LEU A 10 17.79 26.40 -2.55
C LEU A 10 18.18 27.74 -3.13
N ARG A 11 18.60 27.77 -4.40
CA ARG A 11 18.97 29.00 -5.10
C ARG A 11 17.77 29.90 -5.37
N ILE A 12 16.61 29.35 -5.72
CA ILE A 12 15.35 30.10 -5.86
C ILE A 12 14.96 30.71 -4.49
N ALA A 13 15.05 29.93 -3.42
CA ALA A 13 14.78 30.42 -2.07
C ALA A 13 15.76 31.53 -1.63
N ALA A 14 16.99 31.51 -2.14
CA ALA A 14 18.00 32.57 -1.92
C ALA A 14 17.76 33.82 -2.79
N GLY A 15 16.78 33.79 -3.71
CA GLY A 15 16.40 34.95 -4.56
C GLY A 15 16.90 34.89 -6.00
N ASP A 16 17.53 33.80 -6.43
CA ASP A 16 17.94 33.65 -7.82
C ASP A 16 16.70 33.52 -8.75
N SER A 17 16.71 34.25 -9.88
CA SER A 17 15.66 34.12 -10.89
C SER A 17 15.87 32.87 -11.75
N LEU A 18 14.79 32.37 -12.38
CA LEU A 18 14.86 31.23 -13.32
C LEU A 18 15.80 31.51 -14.48
N GLU A 19 15.91 32.75 -14.87
CA GLU A 19 16.81 33.19 -15.96
C GLU A 19 18.29 33.03 -15.59
N VAL A 20 18.66 33.43 -14.35
CA VAL A 20 20.02 33.22 -13.79
C VAL A 20 20.35 31.74 -13.64
N LEU A 21 19.35 30.90 -13.37
CA LEU A 21 19.47 29.46 -13.24
C LEU A 21 19.50 28.74 -14.61
N GLY A 22 19.29 29.43 -15.71
CA GLY A 22 19.19 28.82 -17.06
C GLY A 22 17.96 27.94 -17.22
N LEU A 23 16.88 28.24 -16.50
CA LEU A 23 15.64 27.49 -16.48
C LEU A 23 14.47 28.21 -17.17
N SER A 24 14.76 29.13 -18.11
CA SER A 24 13.72 29.70 -18.93
C SER A 24 13.15 28.66 -19.90
N GLN A 25 11.89 28.85 -20.30
CA GLN A 25 11.16 27.87 -21.15
C GLN A 25 11.94 27.55 -22.44
N ASP A 26 12.58 28.56 -23.04
CA ASP A 26 13.34 28.42 -24.29
C ASP A 26 14.65 27.64 -24.12
N GLN A 27 15.17 27.54 -22.90
CA GLN A 27 16.40 26.84 -22.57
C GLN A 27 16.14 25.40 -22.12
N PHE A 28 14.88 25.04 -21.89
CA PHE A 28 14.52 23.67 -21.51
C PHE A 28 14.73 22.74 -22.70
N LEU A 29 15.79 21.92 -22.57
CA LEU A 29 16.06 20.87 -23.54
C LEU A 29 14.98 19.78 -23.46
N SER A 30 14.63 19.20 -24.59
CA SER A 30 13.76 18.04 -24.66
C SER A 30 14.28 16.93 -23.73
N PRO A 31 13.40 16.15 -23.08
CA PRO A 31 13.81 15.02 -22.24
C PRO A 31 14.74 14.08 -23.00
N ARG A 32 15.84 13.64 -22.36
CA ARG A 32 16.79 12.70 -22.95
C ARG A 32 16.50 11.29 -22.47
N GLY A 33 15.97 10.45 -23.35
CA GLY A 33 15.65 9.05 -23.05
C GLY A 33 14.50 8.88 -22.08
N PHE A 34 14.49 7.74 -21.41
CA PHE A 34 13.42 7.29 -20.52
C PHE A 34 13.98 6.87 -19.18
N ALA A 35 13.17 6.97 -18.13
CA ALA A 35 13.47 6.44 -16.82
C ALA A 35 12.26 5.69 -16.27
N LEU A 36 12.53 4.60 -15.54
CA LEU A 36 11.53 3.80 -14.85
C LEU A 36 11.94 3.65 -13.40
N GLN A 37 10.98 3.81 -12.49
CA GLN A 37 11.16 3.50 -11.08
C GLN A 37 10.26 2.33 -10.70
N ALA A 38 10.86 1.27 -10.15
CA ALA A 38 10.16 0.17 -9.52
C ALA A 38 10.27 0.26 -7.99
N ARG A 39 9.16 0.15 -7.29
CA ARG A 39 9.11 0.12 -5.82
C ARG A 39 9.09 -1.33 -5.36
N ILE A 40 10.19 -1.78 -4.79
CA ILE A 40 10.29 -3.12 -4.20
C ILE A 40 9.75 -3.03 -2.80
N ASN A 41 8.58 -3.64 -2.60
CA ASN A 41 7.86 -3.65 -1.34
C ASN A 41 7.88 -5.06 -0.72
N MET A 42 7.86 -5.12 0.60
CA MET A 42 7.65 -6.33 1.39
C MET A 42 6.16 -6.66 1.39
N GLU A 43 5.67 -7.17 0.27
CA GLU A 43 4.25 -7.42 0.01
C GLU A 43 4.07 -8.64 -0.90
N VAL A 44 2.99 -9.36 -0.68
CA VAL A 44 2.46 -10.36 -1.61
C VAL A 44 1.18 -9.82 -2.22
N MET A 45 1.07 -9.92 -3.54
CA MET A 45 -0.17 -9.58 -4.23
C MET A 45 -1.11 -10.76 -4.17
N THR A 46 -2.38 -10.49 -3.87
CA THR A 46 -3.45 -11.49 -3.85
C THR A 46 -4.18 -11.53 -5.21
N PRO A 47 -4.92 -12.61 -5.52
CA PRO A 47 -5.60 -12.74 -6.82
C PRO A 47 -6.63 -11.65 -7.11
N ASP A 48 -7.19 -11.03 -6.08
CA ASP A 48 -8.11 -9.89 -6.15
C ASP A 48 -7.41 -8.53 -6.34
N GLY A 49 -6.06 -8.54 -6.45
CA GLY A 49 -5.25 -7.35 -6.66
C GLY A 49 -4.88 -6.59 -5.39
N ALA A 50 -5.28 -7.06 -4.21
CA ALA A 50 -4.88 -6.45 -2.96
C ALA A 50 -3.41 -6.77 -2.62
N ALA A 51 -2.73 -5.83 -1.96
CA ALA A 51 -1.38 -6.02 -1.45
C ALA A 51 -1.43 -6.43 0.03
N LYS A 52 -0.86 -7.59 0.36
CA LYS A 52 -0.74 -8.07 1.74
C LYS A 52 0.69 -7.83 2.22
N PRO A 53 0.90 -7.02 3.27
CA PRO A 53 2.22 -6.79 3.83
C PRO A 53 2.83 -8.07 4.38
N THR A 54 4.13 -8.21 4.21
CA THR A 54 4.92 -9.31 4.74
C THR A 54 6.06 -8.79 5.62
N GLY A 55 6.64 -9.66 6.40
CA GLY A 55 7.77 -9.31 7.26
C GLY A 55 8.61 -10.52 7.60
N GLY A 56 9.75 -10.27 8.23
CA GLY A 56 10.68 -11.31 8.62
C GLY A 56 12.10 -10.79 8.82
N VAL A 57 13.06 -11.69 8.73
CA VAL A 57 14.49 -11.37 8.76
C VAL A 57 15.07 -11.58 7.36
N ILE A 58 15.62 -10.53 6.77
CA ILE A 58 16.26 -10.60 5.45
C ILE A 58 17.52 -11.49 5.58
N SER A 59 17.54 -12.62 4.89
CA SER A 59 18.72 -13.51 4.88
C SER A 59 19.70 -13.18 3.76
N THR A 60 19.20 -12.76 2.60
CA THR A 60 20.02 -12.29 1.48
C THR A 60 19.48 -10.96 0.98
N TYR A 61 20.36 -10.02 0.67
CA TYR A 61 20.01 -8.72 0.11
C TYR A 61 21.07 -8.33 -0.94
N GLU A 62 20.82 -8.72 -2.18
CA GLU A 62 21.67 -8.43 -3.33
C GLU A 62 20.86 -7.63 -4.35
N LEU A 63 21.40 -6.49 -4.76
CA LEU A 63 20.75 -5.56 -5.67
C LEU A 63 21.60 -5.29 -6.90
N PRO A 64 20.97 -5.02 -8.06
CA PRO A 64 21.68 -4.75 -9.29
C PRO A 64 22.46 -3.43 -9.22
N SER A 65 23.54 -3.35 -9.97
CA SER A 65 24.34 -2.15 -10.13
C SER A 65 24.78 -1.98 -11.58
N GLY A 66 25.17 -0.78 -11.95
CA GLY A 66 25.70 -0.51 -13.28
C GLY A 66 25.26 0.83 -13.88
N ARG A 67 25.65 1.06 -15.14
CA ARG A 67 25.35 2.31 -15.83
C ARG A 67 23.83 2.54 -16.01
N GLY A 68 23.34 3.67 -15.50
CA GLY A 68 21.91 4.01 -15.55
C GLY A 68 21.05 3.13 -14.64
N ILE A 69 21.64 2.56 -13.59
CA ILE A 69 20.95 1.85 -12.52
C ILE A 69 21.28 2.56 -11.21
N ARG A 70 20.25 2.89 -10.44
CA ARG A 70 20.36 3.41 -9.07
C ARG A 70 19.37 2.68 -8.19
N VAL A 71 19.84 2.26 -7.02
CA VAL A 71 18.97 1.69 -6.00
C VAL A 71 19.04 2.54 -4.74
N ASP A 72 17.89 2.99 -4.29
CA ASP A 72 17.73 3.70 -3.03
C ASP A 72 16.98 2.74 -2.08
N GLY A 73 17.66 2.21 -1.09
CA GLY A 73 17.10 1.23 -0.15
C GLY A 73 17.80 1.30 1.21
N TYR A 74 17.20 0.66 2.21
CA TYR A 74 17.73 0.62 3.57
C TYR A 74 17.97 -0.81 4.09
N GLY A 75 17.54 -1.82 3.33
CA GLY A 75 17.68 -3.24 3.71
C GLY A 75 19.13 -3.71 3.71
N TYR A 76 19.41 -4.72 4.49
CA TYR A 76 20.68 -5.47 4.51
C TYR A 76 20.43 -6.88 5.07
N ALA A 77 21.35 -7.82 4.79
CA ALA A 77 21.27 -9.17 5.34
C ALA A 77 21.32 -9.12 6.88
N GLY A 78 20.38 -9.79 7.54
CA GLY A 78 20.20 -9.75 9.00
C GLY A 78 19.22 -8.68 9.49
N TYR A 79 18.74 -7.77 8.64
CA TYR A 79 17.74 -6.78 9.03
C TYR A 79 16.41 -7.46 9.35
N ARG A 80 15.87 -7.20 10.54
CA ARG A 80 14.50 -7.57 10.94
C ARG A 80 13.55 -6.44 10.61
N THR A 81 12.56 -6.72 9.80
CA THR A 81 11.57 -5.72 9.38
C THR A 81 10.72 -5.25 10.56
N ASN A 82 10.28 -3.99 10.51
CA ASN A 82 9.41 -3.40 11.51
C ASN A 82 8.04 -3.10 10.89
N PRO A 83 6.96 -3.76 11.36
CA PRO A 83 5.62 -3.58 10.81
C PRO A 83 5.00 -2.20 11.03
N SER A 84 5.60 -1.36 11.88
CA SER A 84 5.15 0.02 12.11
C SER A 84 5.51 0.99 10.99
N PHE A 85 6.32 0.56 10.01
CA PHE A 85 6.72 1.38 8.86
C PHE A 85 6.10 0.86 7.56
N ASP A 86 6.18 1.69 6.51
CA ASP A 86 5.77 1.30 5.16
C ASP A 86 6.52 0.03 4.70
N SER A 87 5.86 -0.76 3.85
CA SER A 87 6.42 -1.97 3.24
C SER A 87 7.56 -1.70 2.25
N LEU A 88 7.80 -0.44 1.86
CA LEU A 88 8.81 -0.07 0.88
C LEU A 88 10.21 -0.42 1.39
N LEU A 89 10.87 -1.39 0.73
CA LEU A 89 12.22 -1.83 1.05
C LEU A 89 13.27 -1.11 0.20
N ALA A 90 13.02 -0.95 -1.10
CA ALA A 90 13.93 -0.27 -2.01
C ALA A 90 13.21 0.34 -3.22
N LYS A 91 13.81 1.35 -3.83
CA LYS A 91 13.44 1.91 -5.12
C LYS A 91 14.54 1.58 -6.12
N LEU A 92 14.20 0.81 -7.14
CA LEU A 92 15.08 0.57 -8.28
C LEU A 92 14.75 1.61 -9.36
N VAL A 93 15.71 2.46 -9.68
CA VAL A 93 15.59 3.46 -10.76
C VAL A 93 16.49 3.03 -11.91
N VAL A 94 15.88 2.84 -13.08
CA VAL A 94 16.59 2.46 -14.30
C VAL A 94 16.43 3.56 -15.34
N HIS A 95 17.51 4.01 -15.92
CA HIS A 95 17.55 5.05 -16.94
C HIS A 95 18.21 4.55 -18.22
N SER A 96 17.68 4.95 -19.37
CA SER A 96 18.26 4.78 -20.70
C SER A 96 18.27 6.12 -21.42
N SER A 97 19.41 6.53 -21.92
CA SER A 97 19.57 7.78 -22.71
C SER A 97 19.11 7.63 -24.16
N GLY A 98 18.79 6.43 -24.61
CA GLY A 98 18.24 6.16 -25.95
C GLY A 98 16.74 6.50 -26.03
N HIS A 99 16.23 6.51 -27.25
CA HIS A 99 14.80 6.72 -27.53
C HIS A 99 14.00 5.41 -27.61
N ASP A 100 14.60 4.33 -27.13
CA ASP A 100 14.01 2.98 -27.11
C ASP A 100 13.39 2.71 -25.74
N PHE A 101 12.07 2.78 -25.66
CA PHE A 101 11.33 2.48 -24.42
C PHE A 101 11.27 0.98 -24.12
N GLU A 102 11.14 0.12 -25.15
CA GLU A 102 11.16 -1.34 -24.94
C GLU A 102 12.53 -1.79 -24.41
N GLY A 103 13.61 -1.21 -24.91
CA GLY A 103 14.95 -1.46 -24.37
C GLY A 103 15.10 -1.05 -22.91
N LEU A 104 14.43 0.04 -22.47
CA LEU A 104 14.36 0.39 -21.05
C LEU A 104 13.59 -0.66 -20.25
N LEU A 105 12.42 -1.11 -20.73
CA LEU A 105 11.61 -2.13 -20.05
C LEU A 105 12.39 -3.46 -19.91
N SER A 106 13.04 -3.90 -20.98
CA SER A 106 13.91 -5.09 -20.98
C SER A 106 15.05 -4.95 -19.99
N LYS A 107 15.70 -3.78 -19.91
CA LYS A 107 16.75 -3.48 -18.94
C LYS A 107 16.22 -3.52 -17.51
N ALA A 108 15.07 -2.89 -17.25
CA ALA A 108 14.43 -2.87 -15.94
C ALA A 108 14.02 -4.28 -15.49
N HIS A 109 13.45 -5.09 -16.39
CA HIS A 109 13.11 -6.48 -16.11
C HIS A 109 14.36 -7.29 -15.71
N ARG A 110 15.45 -7.18 -16.46
CA ARG A 110 16.71 -7.83 -16.12
C ARG A 110 17.23 -7.41 -14.75
N CYS A 111 17.20 -6.10 -14.44
CA CYS A 111 17.60 -5.61 -13.12
C CYS A 111 16.74 -6.19 -11.99
N LEU A 112 15.42 -6.33 -12.19
CA LEU A 112 14.57 -6.99 -11.22
C LEU A 112 14.86 -8.49 -11.07
N CYS A 113 15.31 -9.17 -12.15
CA CYS A 113 15.76 -10.57 -12.08
C CYS A 113 17.08 -10.73 -11.33
N GLU A 114 17.95 -9.73 -11.37
CA GLU A 114 19.21 -9.69 -10.62
C GLU A 114 19.01 -9.41 -9.12
N CYS A 115 17.84 -8.88 -8.72
CA CYS A 115 17.51 -8.67 -7.30
C CYS A 115 17.33 -10.03 -6.60
N ARG A 116 18.14 -10.30 -5.56
CA ARG A 116 18.00 -11.47 -4.69
C ARG A 116 17.71 -11.00 -3.26
N ILE A 117 16.48 -11.14 -2.86
CA ILE A 117 15.99 -10.80 -1.51
C ILE A 117 15.30 -12.04 -0.98
N THR A 118 15.81 -12.61 0.10
CA THR A 118 15.28 -13.82 0.72
C THR A 118 15.07 -13.63 2.22
N GLY A 119 14.26 -14.50 2.83
CA GLY A 119 13.92 -14.43 4.26
C GLY A 119 12.59 -13.70 4.52
N LEU A 120 12.02 -13.09 3.49
CA LEU A 120 10.67 -12.52 3.48
C LEU A 120 10.14 -12.49 2.04
N GLU A 121 8.84 -12.36 1.90
CA GLU A 121 8.18 -12.21 0.61
C GLU A 121 8.22 -10.76 0.12
N THR A 122 8.33 -10.59 -1.19
CA THR A 122 8.32 -9.26 -1.86
C THR A 122 7.46 -9.27 -3.10
N ASN A 123 7.12 -8.10 -3.60
CA ASN A 123 6.39 -7.93 -4.86
C ASN A 123 7.26 -8.05 -6.14
N LEU A 124 8.50 -8.57 -6.03
CA LEU A 124 9.44 -8.64 -7.17
C LEU A 124 8.88 -9.43 -8.37
N SER A 125 8.27 -10.61 -8.13
CA SER A 125 7.67 -11.42 -9.19
C SER A 125 6.54 -10.68 -9.91
N TYR A 126 5.71 -9.97 -9.17
CA TYR A 126 4.65 -9.15 -9.71
C TYR A 126 5.16 -7.99 -10.55
N LEU A 127 6.22 -7.31 -10.10
CA LEU A 127 6.87 -6.24 -10.88
C LEU A 127 7.48 -6.77 -12.18
N ARG A 128 8.08 -7.97 -12.16
CA ARG A 128 8.63 -8.63 -13.37
C ARG A 128 7.53 -8.95 -14.36
N ALA A 129 6.42 -9.53 -13.92
CA ALA A 129 5.25 -9.81 -14.75
C ALA A 129 4.69 -8.53 -15.41
N ARG A 130 4.54 -7.46 -14.63
CA ARG A 130 4.06 -6.16 -15.16
C ARG A 130 4.95 -5.60 -16.27
N LEU A 131 6.28 -5.73 -16.14
CA LEU A 131 7.21 -5.20 -17.17
C LEU A 131 7.18 -5.96 -18.50
N LYS A 132 6.61 -7.17 -18.52
CA LYS A 132 6.43 -7.98 -19.73
C LYS A 132 5.13 -7.71 -20.48
N ARG A 133 4.23 -6.92 -19.91
CA ARG A 133 2.93 -6.62 -20.51
C ARG A 133 3.09 -5.73 -21.75
N GLU A 134 2.50 -6.15 -22.87
CA GLU A 134 2.50 -5.39 -24.12
C GLU A 134 1.85 -4.02 -23.95
N GLU A 135 0.80 -3.95 -23.13
CA GLU A 135 0.08 -2.70 -22.85
C GLU A 135 0.98 -1.62 -22.23
N LEU A 136 1.99 -2.05 -21.45
CA LEU A 136 3.00 -1.13 -20.91
C LEU A 136 3.93 -0.63 -22.01
N ALA A 137 4.41 -1.51 -22.88
CA ALA A 137 5.29 -1.16 -24.00
C ALA A 137 4.61 -0.20 -24.98
N ASP A 138 3.32 -0.44 -25.25
CA ASP A 138 2.50 0.35 -26.18
C ASP A 138 1.95 1.64 -25.56
N GLY A 139 2.17 1.87 -24.26
CA GLY A 139 1.61 3.02 -23.54
C GLY A 139 0.09 3.00 -23.38
N ARG A 140 -0.54 1.82 -23.42
CA ARG A 140 -2.00 1.61 -23.29
C ARG A 140 -2.46 1.41 -21.86
N LEU A 141 -1.70 1.90 -20.88
CA LEU A 141 -2.09 1.83 -19.47
C LEU A 141 -3.16 2.87 -19.13
N TYR A 142 -4.08 2.48 -18.25
CA TYR A 142 -5.11 3.34 -17.69
C TYR A 142 -5.21 3.12 -16.17
N THR A 143 -5.91 4.00 -15.47
CA THR A 143 -5.92 4.06 -13.98
C THR A 143 -6.29 2.72 -13.33
N ARG A 144 -7.28 2.01 -13.88
CA ARG A 144 -7.76 0.72 -13.36
C ARG A 144 -7.08 -0.49 -13.98
N PHE A 145 -6.02 -0.29 -14.79
CA PHE A 145 -5.36 -1.40 -15.48
C PHE A 145 -4.96 -2.55 -14.56
N THR A 146 -4.40 -2.23 -13.39
CA THR A 146 -3.95 -3.21 -12.41
C THR A 146 -5.14 -4.01 -11.85
N ASP A 147 -6.22 -3.34 -11.47
CA ASP A 147 -7.41 -3.96 -10.91
C ASP A 147 -8.11 -4.86 -11.92
N ASP A 148 -8.28 -4.36 -13.14
CA ASP A 148 -8.95 -5.10 -14.22
C ASP A 148 -8.14 -6.33 -14.73
N ASN A 149 -6.82 -6.37 -14.45
CA ASN A 149 -5.92 -7.47 -14.83
C ASN A 149 -5.31 -8.22 -13.63
N ALA A 150 -5.85 -8.05 -12.42
CA ALA A 150 -5.25 -8.55 -11.19
C ALA A 150 -5.01 -10.07 -11.21
N GLU A 151 -6.00 -10.87 -11.61
CA GLU A 151 -5.91 -12.33 -11.67
C GLU A 151 -4.86 -12.80 -12.69
N ALA A 152 -4.81 -12.17 -13.87
CA ALA A 152 -3.82 -12.50 -14.90
C ALA A 152 -2.39 -12.17 -14.42
N LEU A 153 -2.20 -10.97 -13.86
CA LEU A 153 -0.90 -10.53 -13.31
C LEU A 153 -0.45 -11.42 -12.15
N PHE A 154 -1.36 -11.88 -11.30
CA PHE A 154 -1.06 -12.82 -10.22
C PHE A 154 -0.58 -14.17 -10.78
N GLY A 155 -1.27 -14.73 -11.78
CA GLY A 155 -0.87 -15.97 -12.45
C GLY A 155 0.49 -15.85 -13.14
N GLU A 156 0.76 -14.75 -13.85
CA GLU A 156 2.03 -14.47 -14.50
C GLU A 156 3.16 -14.31 -13.46
N ALA A 157 2.91 -13.65 -12.32
CA ALA A 157 3.87 -13.51 -11.24
C ALA A 157 4.27 -14.85 -10.61
N ALA A 158 3.31 -15.77 -10.47
CA ALA A 158 3.59 -17.13 -9.99
C ALA A 158 4.51 -17.91 -10.95
N LEU A 159 4.31 -17.75 -12.27
CA LEU A 159 5.17 -18.35 -13.29
C LEU A 159 6.59 -17.76 -13.26
N GLU A 160 6.72 -16.44 -13.09
CA GLU A 160 8.02 -15.76 -12.92
C GLU A 160 8.80 -16.31 -11.72
N SER A 161 8.12 -16.50 -10.59
CA SER A 161 8.74 -17.07 -9.39
C SER A 161 9.22 -18.51 -9.62
N ALA A 162 8.41 -19.33 -10.26
CA ALA A 162 8.76 -20.73 -10.55
C ALA A 162 9.94 -20.87 -11.51
N GLN A 163 10.01 -20.02 -12.54
CA GLN A 163 11.11 -20.01 -13.51
C GLN A 163 12.45 -19.66 -12.86
N LEU A 164 12.47 -18.67 -11.96
CA LEU A 164 13.68 -18.26 -11.26
C LEU A 164 14.16 -19.33 -10.28
N ALA A 165 13.25 -19.93 -9.51
CA ALA A 165 13.58 -21.03 -8.60
C ALA A 165 14.18 -22.22 -9.37
N PHE A 166 13.64 -22.55 -10.55
CA PHE A 166 14.18 -23.60 -11.41
C PHE A 166 15.60 -23.27 -11.91
N THR A 167 15.85 -22.00 -12.28
CA THR A 167 17.17 -21.56 -12.77
C THR A 167 18.20 -21.59 -11.64
N GLU A 168 17.84 -21.25 -10.42
CA GLU A 168 18.72 -21.35 -9.25
C GLU A 168 19.12 -22.80 -8.93
N VAL A 169 18.18 -23.74 -9.02
CA VAL A 169 18.44 -25.17 -8.81
C VAL A 169 19.43 -25.71 -9.84
N ILE A 170 19.28 -25.35 -11.12
CA ILE A 170 20.22 -25.77 -12.17
C ILE A 170 21.59 -25.13 -11.98
N GLY A 171 21.64 -23.82 -11.61
CA GLY A 171 22.89 -23.12 -11.34
C GLY A 171 23.67 -23.71 -10.16
N SER A 172 22.98 -24.14 -9.11
CA SER A 172 23.61 -24.78 -7.95
C SER A 172 24.05 -26.22 -8.19
N ALA A 173 23.38 -26.94 -9.08
CA ALA A 173 23.77 -28.33 -9.46
C ALA A 173 25.06 -28.41 -10.29
N ALA A 174 25.49 -27.29 -10.87
CA ALA A 174 26.74 -27.22 -11.66
C ALA A 174 27.97 -26.92 -10.80
N ASP A 175 27.84 -26.57 -9.54
CA ASP A 175 28.95 -26.32 -8.62
C ASP A 175 29.29 -27.60 -7.82
N PRO A 176 30.44 -28.25 -8.07
CA PRO A 176 30.86 -29.44 -7.32
C PRO A 176 31.07 -29.20 -5.82
N LEU A 177 31.19 -27.93 -5.39
CA LEU A 177 31.38 -27.55 -4.00
C LEU A 177 30.06 -27.24 -3.29
N ALA A 178 28.93 -27.19 -3.99
CA ALA A 178 27.59 -26.95 -3.41
C ALA A 178 27.19 -28.03 -2.37
N VAL A 179 27.73 -29.26 -2.53
CA VAL A 179 27.52 -30.35 -1.58
C VAL A 179 28.12 -30.03 -0.19
N LEU A 180 29.20 -29.25 -0.13
CA LEU A 180 29.82 -28.82 1.14
C LEU A 180 29.08 -27.67 1.80
N ALA A 181 28.31 -26.88 1.02
CA ALA A 181 27.45 -25.79 1.54
C ALA A 181 26.14 -26.33 2.13
N HIS A 182 25.62 -27.45 1.64
CA HIS A 182 24.37 -28.07 2.10
C HIS A 182 24.39 -28.50 3.57
N GLY A 183 25.57 -28.75 4.16
CA GLY A 183 25.72 -29.08 5.57
C GLY A 183 25.62 -27.91 6.55
N LYS A 184 25.52 -26.67 6.07
CA LYS A 184 25.48 -25.45 6.91
C LYS A 184 24.19 -24.66 6.81
N SER A 185 23.24 -25.06 5.98
CA SER A 185 21.99 -24.32 5.74
C SER A 185 20.82 -24.71 6.65
N ASN A 186 21.06 -25.47 7.73
CA ASN A 186 20.06 -25.70 8.78
C ASN A 186 20.23 -24.72 9.95
N LEU A 187 20.44 -23.44 9.65
CA LEU A 187 19.96 -22.42 10.56
C LEU A 187 18.48 -22.23 10.24
N ALA A 188 17.66 -23.10 10.84
CA ALA A 188 16.25 -22.84 11.00
C ALA A 188 16.11 -21.38 11.43
N SER A 189 15.41 -20.56 10.62
CA SER A 189 14.85 -19.34 11.15
C SER A 189 14.23 -19.68 12.48
N PRO A 190 14.49 -18.96 13.55
CA PRO A 190 13.63 -19.07 14.69
C PRO A 190 12.28 -18.50 14.23
N SER A 191 11.43 -19.36 13.70
CA SER A 191 10.02 -19.28 13.96
C SER A 191 9.97 -19.19 15.48
N GLU A 192 9.80 -18.01 16.06
CA GLU A 192 9.34 -17.93 17.42
C GLU A 192 8.04 -18.70 17.40
N ALA A 193 8.15 -19.89 17.94
CA ALA A 193 7.13 -20.89 17.96
C ALA A 193 5.84 -20.20 18.42
N THR A 194 4.87 -20.20 17.53
CA THR A 194 3.48 -20.26 17.95
C THR A 194 3.42 -21.35 19.00
N THR A 195 3.46 -20.98 20.27
CA THR A 195 3.24 -21.92 21.35
C THR A 195 1.86 -22.46 21.08
N GLY A 196 1.74 -23.72 20.67
CA GLY A 196 0.47 -24.31 20.33
C GLY A 196 -0.50 -24.07 21.46
N ALA A 197 -1.76 -23.74 21.15
CA ALA A 197 -2.78 -23.58 22.18
C ALA A 197 -2.80 -24.85 23.07
N PRO A 198 -2.98 -24.70 24.38
CA PRO A 198 -3.17 -25.86 25.28
C PRO A 198 -4.28 -26.78 24.76
N GLU A 199 -4.21 -28.06 25.10
CA GLU A 199 -5.17 -29.07 24.63
C GLU A 199 -6.63 -28.64 24.95
N GLY A 200 -7.47 -28.53 23.91
CA GLY A 200 -8.85 -28.06 24.04
C GLY A 200 -9.05 -26.55 23.92
N MET A 201 -8.01 -25.75 23.73
CA MET A 201 -8.09 -24.30 23.53
C MET A 201 -7.76 -23.93 22.09
N GLN A 202 -8.27 -22.81 21.64
CA GLN A 202 -7.98 -22.26 20.31
C GLN A 202 -7.20 -20.94 20.40
N MET A 203 -6.12 -20.84 19.65
CA MET A 203 -5.36 -19.62 19.53
C MET A 203 -5.97 -18.74 18.46
N VAL A 204 -6.18 -17.46 18.77
CA VAL A 204 -6.48 -16.40 17.82
C VAL A 204 -5.16 -15.80 17.39
N ALA A 205 -4.83 -15.96 16.12
CA ALA A 205 -3.58 -15.46 15.55
C ALA A 205 -3.81 -14.19 14.74
N ALA A 206 -2.76 -13.38 14.60
CA ALA A 206 -2.76 -12.21 13.73
C ALA A 206 -2.90 -12.64 12.26
N PRO A 207 -3.89 -12.11 11.51
CA PRO A 207 -4.09 -12.46 10.10
C PRO A 207 -3.03 -11.88 9.17
N LEU A 208 -2.31 -10.87 9.63
CA LEU A 208 -1.25 -10.16 8.91
C LEU A 208 -0.33 -9.44 9.92
N GLN A 209 0.80 -8.91 9.46
CA GLN A 209 1.66 -8.11 10.34
C GLN A 209 1.05 -6.72 10.60
N GLY A 210 1.25 -6.19 11.80
CA GLY A 210 0.76 -4.85 12.18
C GLY A 210 1.05 -4.51 13.63
N THR A 211 0.41 -3.45 14.12
CA THR A 211 0.51 -2.99 15.51
C THR A 211 -0.86 -3.06 16.17
N ILE A 212 -0.94 -3.60 17.38
CA ILE A 212 -2.19 -3.66 18.16
C ILE A 212 -2.56 -2.24 18.63
N VAL A 213 -3.66 -1.72 18.10
CA VAL A 213 -4.17 -0.38 18.45
C VAL A 213 -5.05 -0.43 19.68
N GLU A 214 -5.92 -1.44 19.74
CA GLU A 214 -6.89 -1.59 20.82
C GLU A 214 -7.14 -3.07 21.12
N LEU A 215 -7.34 -3.38 22.40
CA LEU A 215 -7.83 -4.68 22.89
C LEU A 215 -9.24 -4.43 23.42
N SER A 216 -10.24 -5.01 22.75
CA SER A 216 -11.66 -4.79 23.08
C SER A 216 -12.20 -5.73 24.13
N VAL A 217 -11.41 -6.72 24.54
CA VAL A 217 -11.79 -7.75 25.53
C VAL A 217 -10.75 -7.85 26.65
N GLN A 218 -11.15 -8.48 27.75
CA GLN A 218 -10.27 -8.78 28.90
C GLN A 218 -10.22 -10.30 29.15
N PRO A 219 -9.17 -10.82 29.81
CA PRO A 219 -9.15 -12.21 30.25
C PRO A 219 -10.39 -12.55 31.10
N GLY A 220 -11.05 -13.66 30.80
CA GLY A 220 -12.30 -14.08 31.40
C GLY A 220 -13.56 -13.59 30.69
N ALA A 221 -13.46 -12.76 29.65
CA ALA A 221 -14.61 -12.30 28.90
C ALA A 221 -15.24 -13.44 28.08
N GLU A 222 -16.55 -13.55 28.13
CA GLU A 222 -17.35 -14.42 27.27
C GLU A 222 -17.65 -13.70 25.97
N VAL A 223 -17.37 -14.32 24.84
CA VAL A 223 -17.55 -13.72 23.51
C VAL A 223 -18.27 -14.69 22.57
N ALA A 224 -19.18 -14.17 21.76
CA ALA A 224 -19.80 -14.92 20.67
C ALA A 224 -18.90 -14.90 19.44
N GLN A 225 -19.05 -15.87 18.55
CA GLN A 225 -18.39 -15.87 17.24
C GLN A 225 -18.69 -14.57 16.49
N GLY A 226 -17.66 -13.94 15.92
CA GLY A 226 -17.76 -12.65 15.22
C GLY A 226 -17.65 -11.42 16.13
N THR A 227 -17.58 -11.56 17.46
CA THR A 227 -17.34 -10.44 18.37
C THR A 227 -15.95 -9.87 18.14
N GLN A 228 -15.82 -8.54 18.13
CA GLN A 228 -14.55 -7.85 18.04
C GLN A 228 -13.68 -8.13 19.26
N LEU A 229 -12.46 -8.61 19.03
CA LEU A 229 -11.48 -8.92 20.07
C LEU A 229 -10.41 -7.86 20.18
N ALA A 230 -9.92 -7.39 19.05
CA ALA A 230 -8.87 -6.37 18.97
C ALA A 230 -8.99 -5.56 17.67
N ILE A 231 -8.37 -4.38 17.65
CA ILE A 231 -8.11 -3.61 16.44
C ILE A 231 -6.60 -3.56 16.23
N MET A 232 -6.19 -3.85 15.01
CA MET A 232 -4.80 -3.83 14.58
C MET A 232 -4.63 -2.85 13.42
N ASP A 233 -3.62 -1.99 13.49
CA ASP A 233 -3.21 -1.14 12.37
C ASP A 233 -2.13 -1.85 11.55
N SER A 234 -2.36 -1.96 10.27
CA SER A 234 -1.40 -2.44 9.30
C SER A 234 -1.36 -1.47 8.12
N MET A 235 -0.22 -0.82 7.91
CA MET A 235 -0.01 0.10 6.80
C MET A 235 -1.08 1.21 6.69
N LYS A 236 -1.43 1.82 7.81
CA LYS A 236 -2.46 2.88 7.92
C LYS A 236 -3.90 2.40 7.65
N MET A 237 -4.13 1.10 7.69
CA MET A 237 -5.45 0.50 7.60
C MET A 237 -5.77 -0.26 8.89
N GLU A 238 -6.93 0.03 9.47
CA GLU A 238 -7.40 -0.67 10.66
C GLU A 238 -8.03 -2.00 10.27
N HIS A 239 -7.60 -3.07 10.94
CA HIS A 239 -8.14 -4.42 10.78
C HIS A 239 -8.77 -4.87 12.08
N VAL A 240 -10.05 -5.22 12.00
CA VAL A 240 -10.79 -5.75 13.15
C VAL A 240 -10.53 -7.24 13.27
N ILE A 241 -9.97 -7.67 14.40
CA ILE A 241 -9.79 -9.07 14.75
C ILE A 241 -11.04 -9.53 15.47
N VAL A 242 -11.70 -10.54 14.92
CA VAL A 242 -12.95 -11.07 15.46
C VAL A 242 -12.77 -12.48 16.03
N ALA A 243 -13.64 -12.87 16.97
CA ALA A 243 -13.67 -14.19 17.54
C ALA A 243 -14.01 -15.26 16.47
N PRO A 244 -13.14 -16.27 16.25
CA PRO A 244 -13.39 -17.31 15.27
C PRO A 244 -14.48 -18.30 15.74
N LEU A 245 -14.76 -18.35 17.02
CA LEU A 245 -15.78 -19.20 17.66
C LEU A 245 -16.34 -18.52 18.91
N SER A 246 -17.46 -19.04 19.42
CA SER A 246 -18.00 -18.63 20.73
C SER A 246 -17.21 -19.30 21.85
N GLY A 247 -16.89 -18.55 22.91
CA GLY A 247 -16.10 -19.07 24.01
C GLY A 247 -15.67 -18.01 25.02
N VAL A 248 -14.72 -18.39 25.86
CA VAL A 248 -14.15 -17.53 26.92
C VAL A 248 -12.71 -17.19 26.56
N VAL A 249 -12.35 -15.91 26.61
CA VAL A 249 -10.97 -15.46 26.47
C VAL A 249 -10.19 -15.85 27.74
N ARG A 250 -9.25 -16.77 27.64
CA ARG A 250 -8.47 -17.26 28.79
C ARG A 250 -7.24 -16.41 29.03
N GLU A 251 -6.54 -16.05 27.97
CA GLU A 251 -5.28 -15.31 28.06
C GLU A 251 -5.14 -14.35 26.87
N ILE A 252 -4.59 -13.18 27.12
CA ILE A 252 -4.19 -12.20 26.10
C ILE A 252 -2.66 -12.17 26.09
N LEU A 253 -2.07 -12.49 24.93
CA LEU A 253 -0.62 -12.67 24.75
C LEU A 253 0.10 -11.41 24.29
N VAL A 254 -0.67 -10.36 23.95
CA VAL A 254 -0.15 -9.12 23.37
C VAL A 254 -0.65 -7.90 24.12
N SER A 255 0.06 -6.79 23.97
CA SER A 255 -0.25 -5.52 24.60
C SER A 255 -0.60 -4.46 23.55
N ARG A 256 -1.36 -3.44 23.97
CA ARG A 256 -1.59 -2.26 23.13
C ARG A 256 -0.26 -1.60 22.73
N GLY A 257 -0.10 -1.29 21.44
CA GLY A 257 1.12 -0.71 20.87
C GLY A 257 2.18 -1.75 20.49
N GLU A 258 1.92 -3.04 20.73
CA GLU A 258 2.83 -4.12 20.37
C GLU A 258 2.75 -4.42 18.87
N ALA A 259 3.92 -4.60 18.24
CA ALA A 259 4.03 -5.00 16.85
C ALA A 259 4.03 -6.52 16.73
N VAL A 260 3.15 -7.05 15.89
CA VAL A 260 2.95 -8.49 15.67
C VAL A 260 3.15 -8.85 14.21
N TYR A 261 3.59 -10.09 13.96
CA TYR A 261 3.72 -10.66 12.62
C TYR A 261 2.52 -11.57 12.31
N GLU A 262 2.32 -11.87 11.03
CA GLU A 262 1.33 -12.84 10.61
C GLU A 262 1.53 -14.20 11.34
N GLY A 263 0.43 -14.76 11.86
CA GLY A 263 0.47 -16.00 12.62
C GLY A 263 0.88 -15.84 14.09
N HIS A 264 1.28 -14.64 14.53
CA HIS A 264 1.56 -14.40 15.95
C HIS A 264 0.30 -14.60 16.80
N GLY A 265 0.40 -15.39 17.89
CA GLY A 265 -0.71 -15.61 18.81
C GLY A 265 -1.09 -14.34 19.54
N LEU A 266 -2.33 -13.89 19.39
CA LEU A 266 -2.85 -12.69 20.05
C LEU A 266 -3.52 -13.02 21.37
N MET A 267 -4.32 -14.08 21.39
CA MET A 267 -5.01 -14.54 22.59
C MET A 267 -5.41 -16.02 22.49
N VAL A 268 -5.69 -16.62 23.63
CA VAL A 268 -6.12 -18.01 23.77
C VAL A 268 -7.58 -18.03 24.20
N MET A 269 -8.42 -18.76 23.47
CA MET A 269 -9.84 -18.91 23.73
C MET A 269 -10.18 -20.37 24.07
N GLU A 270 -11.04 -20.56 25.05
CA GLU A 270 -11.67 -21.85 25.36
C GLU A 270 -13.05 -21.89 24.70
N PRO A 271 -13.32 -22.87 23.81
CA PRO A 271 -14.65 -23.04 23.24
C PRO A 271 -15.68 -23.28 24.34
N ALA A 272 -16.75 -22.50 24.32
CA ALA A 272 -17.89 -22.67 25.23
C ALA A 272 -19.17 -22.30 24.49
N ASP A 273 -20.27 -23.00 24.84
CA ASP A 273 -21.61 -22.62 24.39
C ASP A 273 -22.03 -21.33 25.12
N VAL A 274 -21.62 -20.22 24.61
CA VAL A 274 -22.00 -18.91 25.13
C VAL A 274 -23.29 -18.50 24.43
N THR A 275 -24.42 -18.66 25.11
CA THR A 275 -25.71 -18.07 24.73
C THR A 275 -25.72 -16.60 25.17
N ILE A 276 -24.87 -15.79 24.60
CA ILE A 276 -25.11 -14.34 24.64
C ILE A 276 -26.25 -14.14 23.67
N GLU A 277 -27.44 -13.73 24.17
CA GLU A 277 -28.39 -13.05 23.32
C GLU A 277 -27.57 -12.02 22.55
N SER A 278 -27.41 -12.28 21.26
CA SER A 278 -26.72 -11.36 20.36
C SER A 278 -27.42 -10.03 20.55
N ALA A 279 -26.83 -9.16 21.35
CA ALA A 279 -26.98 -7.75 21.12
C ALA A 279 -26.33 -7.53 19.75
N LYS A 280 -26.99 -7.98 18.69
CA LYS A 280 -27.01 -7.31 17.42
C LYS A 280 -27.58 -5.94 17.75
N THR A 281 -26.71 -5.08 18.25
CA THR A 281 -26.88 -3.67 17.94
C THR A 281 -26.65 -3.62 16.43
N GLU A 282 -27.66 -4.08 15.67
CA GLU A 282 -27.96 -3.45 14.42
C GLU A 282 -28.20 -2.02 14.84
N HIS A 283 -27.13 -1.22 14.87
CA HIS A 283 -27.32 0.19 14.66
C HIS A 283 -28.01 0.23 13.30
N SER A 284 -29.35 0.31 13.33
CA SER A 284 -30.10 0.74 12.18
C SER A 284 -29.50 2.11 11.88
N VAL A 285 -28.60 2.13 10.91
CA VAL A 285 -28.00 3.37 10.43
C VAL A 285 -29.19 4.14 9.91
N ASP A 286 -29.58 5.20 10.63
CA ASP A 286 -30.55 6.14 10.15
C ASP A 286 -29.93 6.80 8.92
N LEU A 287 -30.34 6.35 7.74
CA LEU A 287 -29.83 6.84 6.46
C LEU A 287 -30.18 8.31 6.23
N ASP A 288 -31.18 8.83 6.96
CA ASP A 288 -31.61 10.24 6.90
C ASP A 288 -30.85 11.10 7.94
N HIS A 289 -30.06 10.50 8.81
CA HIS A 289 -29.28 11.23 9.79
C HIS A 289 -28.15 12.03 9.12
N ILE A 290 -28.29 13.34 9.14
CA ILE A 290 -27.24 14.26 8.66
C ILE A 290 -26.24 14.49 9.79
N ARG A 291 -25.01 14.07 9.61
CA ARG A 291 -23.92 14.31 10.57
C ARG A 291 -23.69 15.82 10.76
N PRO A 292 -23.28 16.26 11.96
CA PRO A 292 -23.06 17.69 12.25
C PRO A 292 -22.08 18.39 11.30
N ASP A 293 -21.03 17.69 10.86
CA ASP A 293 -20.05 18.20 9.89
C ASP A 293 -20.69 18.44 8.52
N LEU A 294 -21.51 17.50 8.03
CA LEU A 294 -22.25 17.63 6.78
C LEU A 294 -23.31 18.73 6.89
N ALA A 295 -24.04 18.79 8.02
CA ALA A 295 -25.02 19.85 8.26
C ALA A 295 -24.39 21.24 8.19
N HIS A 296 -23.20 21.42 8.76
CA HIS A 296 -22.45 22.66 8.69
C HIS A 296 -22.01 23.03 7.26
N VAL A 297 -21.58 22.05 6.46
CA VAL A 297 -21.24 22.27 5.04
C VAL A 297 -22.48 22.70 4.26
N LEU A 298 -23.60 21.99 4.44
CA LEU A 298 -24.87 22.32 3.78
C LEU A 298 -25.39 23.74 4.17
N GLU A 299 -25.28 24.11 5.45
CA GLU A 299 -25.63 25.44 5.93
C GLU A 299 -24.76 26.53 5.27
N ARG A 300 -23.43 26.31 5.21
CA ARG A 300 -22.51 27.24 4.54
C ARG A 300 -22.83 27.39 3.05
N HIS A 301 -23.10 26.27 2.38
CA HIS A 301 -23.51 26.27 0.98
C HIS A 301 -24.81 27.05 0.76
N TYR A 302 -25.81 26.83 1.65
CA TYR A 302 -27.08 27.52 1.60
C TYR A 302 -26.91 29.04 1.69
N PHE A 303 -26.00 29.57 2.53
CA PHE A 303 -25.69 31.00 2.57
C PHE A 303 -25.20 31.59 1.25
N GLY A 304 -24.66 30.76 0.36
CA GLY A 304 -24.23 31.13 -0.99
C GLY A 304 -25.41 31.28 -1.97
N MET A 305 -26.58 30.70 -1.65
CA MET A 305 -27.75 30.66 -2.53
C MET A 305 -28.56 31.94 -2.48
N ASP A 306 -29.31 32.21 -3.55
CA ASP A 306 -30.17 33.39 -3.67
C ASP A 306 -31.33 33.35 -2.67
N GLU A 307 -31.85 32.15 -2.37
CA GLU A 307 -32.95 31.92 -1.38
C GLU A 307 -32.58 32.36 0.04
N ALA A 308 -31.28 32.26 0.40
CA ALA A 308 -30.79 32.70 1.71
C ALA A 308 -30.62 34.23 1.79
N ARG A 309 -30.65 34.93 0.66
CA ARG A 309 -30.30 36.34 0.56
C ARG A 309 -31.39 37.22 -0.08
N ASP A 310 -32.65 36.97 0.20
CA ASP A 310 -33.81 37.65 -0.40
C ASP A 310 -33.68 39.18 -0.48
N LYS A 311 -33.19 39.83 0.59
CA LYS A 311 -33.01 41.27 0.63
C LYS A 311 -31.96 41.78 -0.37
N ALA A 312 -30.87 41.06 -0.51
CA ALA A 312 -29.77 41.40 -1.43
C ALA A 312 -30.21 41.19 -2.88
N VAL A 313 -30.88 40.07 -3.15
CA VAL A 313 -31.46 39.73 -4.46
C VAL A 313 -32.51 40.79 -4.86
N ALA A 314 -33.44 41.14 -3.98
CA ALA A 314 -34.44 42.15 -4.25
C ALA A 314 -33.84 43.55 -4.53
N LYS A 315 -32.73 43.90 -3.84
CA LYS A 315 -31.98 45.14 -4.11
C LYS A 315 -31.37 45.16 -5.50
N ARG A 316 -30.73 44.03 -5.92
CA ARG A 316 -30.14 43.91 -7.26
C ARG A 316 -31.19 43.96 -8.37
N ARG A 317 -32.31 43.27 -8.19
CA ARG A 317 -33.43 43.25 -9.15
C ARG A 317 -34.07 44.63 -9.35
N LYS A 318 -34.14 45.49 -8.28
CA LYS A 318 -34.57 46.87 -8.39
C LYS A 318 -33.68 47.72 -9.30
N THR A 319 -32.42 47.38 -9.42
CA THR A 319 -31.46 48.10 -10.28
C THR A 319 -31.18 47.36 -11.60
N HIS A 320 -32.05 46.38 -11.96
CA HIS A 320 -31.91 45.55 -13.17
C HIS A 320 -30.58 44.80 -13.26
N GLN A 321 -29.98 44.49 -12.10
CA GLN A 321 -28.73 43.68 -12.03
C GLN A 321 -29.04 42.22 -11.75
N ARG A 322 -28.31 41.33 -12.41
CA ARG A 322 -28.37 39.88 -12.20
C ARG A 322 -27.62 39.49 -10.92
N THR A 323 -28.01 38.37 -10.33
CA THR A 323 -27.27 37.76 -9.23
C THR A 323 -26.04 37.00 -9.78
N ALA A 324 -25.18 36.53 -8.90
CA ALA A 324 -24.08 35.67 -9.30
C ALA A 324 -24.58 34.31 -9.83
N ARG A 325 -25.67 33.80 -9.21
CA ARG A 325 -26.31 32.54 -9.63
C ARG A 325 -26.94 32.68 -11.02
N ASP A 326 -27.73 33.75 -11.25
CA ASP A 326 -28.27 34.02 -12.58
C ASP A 326 -27.15 34.03 -13.69
N ASN A 327 -25.95 34.50 -13.34
CA ASN A 327 -24.83 34.50 -14.30
C ASN A 327 -24.20 33.10 -14.49
N VAL A 328 -24.10 32.29 -13.43
CA VAL A 328 -23.62 30.92 -13.51
C VAL A 328 -24.57 30.07 -14.37
N ASP A 329 -25.88 30.18 -14.09
CA ASP A 329 -26.92 29.44 -14.81
C ASP A 329 -26.93 29.79 -16.32
N ASP A 330 -26.61 31.07 -16.65
CA ASP A 330 -26.55 31.54 -18.04
C ASP A 330 -25.24 31.14 -18.78
N LEU A 331 -24.17 30.86 -18.04
CA LEU A 331 -22.85 30.49 -18.58
C LEU A 331 -22.65 28.98 -18.70
N SER A 332 -23.37 28.19 -17.95
CA SER A 332 -23.21 26.73 -17.91
C SER A 332 -24.43 26.03 -18.51
N ASP A 333 -24.19 24.88 -19.13
CA ASP A 333 -25.28 24.00 -19.59
C ASP A 333 -26.03 23.43 -18.39
N GLU A 334 -27.31 23.15 -18.55
CA GLU A 334 -28.15 22.60 -17.48
C GLU A 334 -27.56 21.32 -16.91
N GLY A 335 -27.29 21.31 -15.61
CA GLY A 335 -26.72 20.17 -14.89
C GLY A 335 -25.22 19.95 -15.08
N SER A 336 -24.50 20.87 -15.74
CA SER A 336 -23.04 20.75 -15.96
C SER A 336 -22.18 21.50 -14.92
N PHE A 337 -22.81 22.30 -14.05
CA PHE A 337 -22.12 23.08 -13.05
C PHE A 337 -22.00 22.33 -11.73
N ASP A 338 -20.76 22.03 -11.33
CA ASP A 338 -20.42 21.46 -10.03
C ASP A 338 -19.72 22.52 -9.17
N GLU A 339 -20.27 22.82 -7.99
CA GLU A 339 -19.69 23.78 -7.05
C GLU A 339 -18.85 23.07 -6.00
N TYR A 340 -17.55 23.36 -6.02
CA TYR A 340 -16.62 22.89 -4.98
C TYR A 340 -16.51 23.98 -3.91
N GLY A 341 -17.18 23.77 -2.80
CA GLY A 341 -17.41 24.54 -1.60
C GLY A 341 -16.60 25.70 -1.17
#